data_a16fde2a70123bc42b925b4321daea3b
#
_entry.id   a16fde2a70123bc42b925b4321daea3b
#
_cell.length_a   1.000
_cell.length_b   1.000
_cell.length_c   1.000
_cell.angle_alpha   90.00
_cell.angle_beta   90.00
_cell.angle_gamma   90.00
#
_symmetry.space_group_name_H-M   'P 1'
#
loop_
_entity.id
_entity.type
_entity.pdbx_description
1 polymer ?
#
loop_
_entity_poly.entity_id
_entity_poly.type
_entity_poly.pdbx_seq_one_letter_code
_entity_poly.pdbx_strand_id
1 'polypeptide(L)'
;MGKQRQTALILGEGPTEFFYFKSLCDMFKRLTIKPDYPKHTNLKELEAKIEEGVAMGYSHIFCIIDMDTKDKEPEHSQYIRLKAKYAEPINKPKKGIYCKVEFFETHRCTEQFFLYYFRYTSRPYEDQESLLKDLNQCVEYRKTIEFFIKCKGLHSYFERNGGSLSVATNNANHSMREKQTSGRDYTYSELGTLIEILKQLR
;
A
#
# COMPACT_ATOMS: atom_id res chain seq x y z
N MET A 1 22.05 -4.44 25.42
CA MET A 1 21.22 -3.43 24.75
C MET A 1 20.04 -4.14 24.09
N GLY A 2 18.79 -3.87 24.54
CA GLY A 2 17.60 -4.43 23.90
C GLY A 2 17.48 -3.92 22.47
N LYS A 3 17.19 -4.81 21.51
CA LYS A 3 16.91 -4.42 20.12
C LYS A 3 15.74 -3.45 20.13
N GLN A 4 15.95 -2.21 19.70
CA GLN A 4 14.89 -1.21 19.59
C GLN A 4 13.83 -1.74 18.60
N ARG A 5 12.56 -1.70 18.99
CA ARG A 5 11.45 -2.17 18.16
C ARG A 5 11.37 -1.30 16.91
N GLN A 6 11.40 -1.92 15.73
CA GLN A 6 11.28 -1.19 14.49
C GLN A 6 9.86 -0.58 14.34
N THR A 7 9.81 0.59 13.77
CA THR A 7 8.57 1.33 13.54
C THR A 7 8.41 1.58 12.05
N ALA A 8 7.23 1.27 11.53
CA ALA A 8 6.87 1.53 10.13
C ALA A 8 5.66 2.47 10.07
N LEU A 9 5.86 3.61 9.42
CA LEU A 9 4.77 4.47 8.98
C LEU A 9 4.29 3.94 7.62
N ILE A 10 2.98 3.74 7.45
CA ILE A 10 2.37 3.38 6.17
C ILE A 10 1.50 4.55 5.73
N LEU A 11 1.88 5.19 4.65
CA LEU A 11 1.18 6.32 4.06
C LEU A 11 0.36 5.83 2.87
N GLY A 12 -0.97 5.84 3.00
CA GLY A 12 -1.90 5.64 1.91
C GLY A 12 -2.32 6.96 1.28
N GLU A 13 -3.12 6.91 0.23
CA GLU A 13 -3.70 8.09 -0.38
C GLU A 13 -5.02 8.52 0.29
N GLY A 14 -5.63 7.60 1.06
CA GLY A 14 -6.90 7.89 1.71
C GLY A 14 -7.36 6.86 2.74
N PRO A 15 -8.65 6.91 3.07
CA PRO A 15 -9.24 6.03 4.09
C PRO A 15 -9.13 4.54 3.78
N THR A 16 -9.14 4.14 2.51
CA THR A 16 -9.06 2.73 2.09
C THR A 16 -7.80 2.08 2.65
N GLU A 17 -6.64 2.65 2.36
CA GLU A 17 -5.34 2.15 2.81
C GLU A 17 -5.24 2.22 4.33
N PHE A 18 -5.67 3.35 4.93
CA PHE A 18 -5.66 3.53 6.38
C PHE A 18 -6.42 2.41 7.09
N PHE A 19 -7.68 2.16 6.74
CA PHE A 19 -8.50 1.13 7.40
C PHE A 19 -8.00 -0.28 7.08
N TYR A 20 -7.47 -0.51 5.88
CA TYR A 20 -6.90 -1.79 5.53
C TYR A 20 -5.66 -2.09 6.39
N PHE A 21 -4.64 -1.23 6.38
CA PHE A 21 -3.40 -1.45 7.15
C PHE A 21 -3.63 -1.39 8.66
N LYS A 22 -4.59 -0.60 9.13
CA LYS A 22 -5.03 -0.64 10.54
C LYS A 22 -5.54 -2.03 10.91
N SER A 23 -6.25 -2.72 10.02
CA SER A 23 -6.74 -4.08 10.28
C SER A 23 -5.66 -5.16 10.29
N LEU A 24 -4.46 -4.85 9.78
CA LEU A 24 -3.30 -5.74 9.78
C LEU A 24 -2.37 -5.55 10.99
N CYS A 25 -2.53 -4.49 11.77
CA CYS A 25 -1.57 -4.15 12.86
C CYS A 25 -1.35 -5.31 13.84
N ASP A 26 -2.40 -6.05 14.19
CA ASP A 26 -2.32 -7.16 15.16
C ASP A 26 -1.57 -8.39 14.62
N MET A 27 -1.43 -8.51 13.30
CA MET A 27 -0.68 -9.60 12.68
C MET A 27 0.84 -9.42 12.82
N PHE A 28 1.30 -8.19 12.95
CA PHE A 28 2.73 -7.82 12.96
C PHE A 28 3.18 -7.36 14.36
N LYS A 29 2.98 -8.22 15.39
CA LYS A 29 3.19 -7.89 16.81
C LYS A 29 4.58 -7.35 17.19
N ARG A 30 5.61 -7.66 16.42
CA ARG A 30 6.99 -7.22 16.66
C ARG A 30 7.33 -5.90 15.97
N LEU A 31 6.51 -5.47 15.04
CA LEU A 31 6.61 -4.22 14.32
C LEU A 31 5.50 -3.28 14.79
N THR A 32 5.83 -2.02 15.03
CA THR A 32 4.80 -1.01 15.26
C THR A 32 4.42 -0.38 13.93
N ILE A 33 3.26 -0.75 13.40
CA ILE A 33 2.71 -0.17 12.18
C ILE A 33 1.84 1.03 12.56
N LYS A 34 2.05 2.14 11.88
CA LYS A 34 1.26 3.37 12.01
C LYS A 34 0.69 3.74 10.64
N PRO A 35 -0.54 3.35 10.33
CA PRO A 35 -1.20 3.81 9.10
C PRO A 35 -1.56 5.29 9.22
N ASP A 36 -1.34 6.04 8.14
CA ASP A 36 -1.75 7.45 8.01
C ASP A 36 -2.01 7.77 6.53
N TYR A 37 -2.56 8.95 6.25
CA TYR A 37 -2.72 9.46 4.90
C TYR A 37 -2.74 11.00 4.90
N PRO A 38 -2.35 11.67 3.80
CA PRO A 38 -2.40 13.12 3.70
C PRO A 38 -3.85 13.64 3.68
N LYS A 39 -4.02 14.89 4.02
CA LYS A 39 -5.34 15.54 4.01
C LYS A 39 -5.92 15.65 2.60
N HIS A 40 -5.06 15.87 1.63
CA HIS A 40 -5.41 15.88 0.20
C HIS A 40 -4.53 14.88 -0.55
N THR A 41 -5.10 14.23 -1.55
CA THR A 41 -4.43 13.24 -2.40
C THR A 41 -3.54 13.94 -3.43
N ASN A 42 -2.40 14.48 -3.00
CA ASN A 42 -1.41 15.06 -3.89
C ASN A 42 0.01 14.77 -3.41
N LEU A 43 0.96 14.76 -4.34
CA LEU A 43 2.35 14.39 -4.08
C LEU A 43 3.08 15.34 -3.13
N LYS A 44 2.68 16.62 -3.05
CA LYS A 44 3.28 17.58 -2.12
C LYS A 44 2.92 17.26 -0.67
N GLU A 45 1.67 16.91 -0.41
CA GLU A 45 1.24 16.51 0.93
C GLU A 45 1.79 15.15 1.33
N LEU A 46 1.89 14.21 0.38
CA LEU A 46 2.58 12.95 0.63
C LEU A 46 4.04 13.20 1.02
N GLU A 47 4.75 14.06 0.29
CA GLU A 47 6.13 14.43 0.61
C GLU A 47 6.25 15.08 1.99
N ALA A 48 5.33 16.00 2.35
CA ALA A 48 5.31 16.59 3.68
C ALA A 48 5.10 15.53 4.79
N LYS A 49 4.24 14.54 4.56
CA LYS A 49 4.03 13.40 5.48
C LYS A 49 5.26 12.51 5.59
N ILE A 50 5.98 12.28 4.51
CA ILE A 50 7.26 11.56 4.54
C ILE A 50 8.27 12.32 5.42
N GLU A 51 8.42 13.64 5.20
CA GLU A 51 9.35 14.47 5.98
C GLU A 51 8.98 14.53 7.47
N GLU A 52 7.68 14.61 7.80
CA GLU A 52 7.17 14.50 9.16
C GLU A 52 7.55 13.15 9.78
N GLY A 53 7.31 12.04 9.07
CA GLY A 53 7.66 10.69 9.53
C GLY A 53 9.17 10.51 9.76
N VAL A 54 10.00 11.05 8.88
CA VAL A 54 11.47 11.07 9.07
C VAL A 54 11.85 11.86 10.33
N ALA A 55 11.23 13.03 10.55
CA ALA A 55 11.49 13.86 11.73
C ALA A 55 11.03 13.18 13.03
N MET A 56 9.96 12.40 12.98
CA MET A 56 9.46 11.58 14.11
C MET A 56 10.32 10.34 14.40
N GLY A 57 11.32 10.03 13.55
CA GLY A 57 12.25 8.92 13.76
C GLY A 57 11.71 7.54 13.36
N TYR A 58 10.76 7.47 12.42
CA TYR A 58 10.38 6.18 11.84
C TYR A 58 11.56 5.56 11.08
N SER A 59 11.79 4.26 11.30
CA SER A 59 12.85 3.51 10.61
C SER A 59 12.48 3.13 9.17
N HIS A 60 11.17 2.96 8.92
CA HIS A 60 10.60 2.67 7.61
C HIS A 60 9.40 3.55 7.35
N ILE A 61 9.29 4.05 6.11
CA ILE A 61 8.10 4.73 5.59
C ILE A 61 7.72 4.03 4.29
N PHE A 62 6.53 3.46 4.26
CA PHE A 62 5.98 2.77 3.10
C PHE A 62 4.85 3.59 2.52
N CYS A 63 5.00 4.05 1.28
CA CYS A 63 4.03 4.86 0.57
C CYS A 63 3.25 3.97 -0.40
N ILE A 64 1.93 3.91 -0.24
CA ILE A 64 1.02 3.18 -1.13
C ILE A 64 0.53 4.15 -2.18
N ILE A 65 0.71 3.81 -3.44
CA ILE A 65 0.47 4.70 -4.58
C ILE A 65 -0.54 4.07 -5.52
N ASP A 66 -1.69 4.73 -5.66
CA ASP A 66 -2.65 4.41 -6.71
C ASP A 66 -2.18 5.03 -8.04
N MET A 67 -2.06 4.21 -9.07
CA MET A 67 -1.54 4.62 -10.39
C MET A 67 -2.63 5.08 -11.36
N ASP A 68 -3.81 5.43 -10.86
CA ASP A 68 -4.95 5.86 -11.68
C ASP A 68 -4.74 7.20 -12.42
N THR A 69 -3.97 8.11 -11.81
CA THR A 69 -3.58 9.41 -12.40
C THR A 69 -2.07 9.54 -12.58
N LYS A 70 -1.28 8.81 -11.80
CA LYS A 70 0.19 8.94 -11.75
C LYS A 70 0.91 8.18 -12.88
N ASP A 71 0.17 7.50 -13.74
CA ASP A 71 0.63 6.97 -15.02
C ASP A 71 0.58 8.00 -16.16
N LYS A 72 0.07 9.21 -15.91
CA LYS A 72 -0.13 10.28 -16.89
C LYS A 72 0.59 11.58 -16.49
N GLU A 73 1.02 12.34 -17.48
CA GLU A 73 1.57 13.67 -17.25
C GLU A 73 0.47 14.68 -16.85
N PRO A 74 0.80 15.67 -15.97
CA PRO A 74 2.11 15.96 -15.39
C PRO A 74 2.45 15.16 -14.11
N GLU A 75 1.51 14.41 -13.53
CA GLU A 75 1.69 13.69 -12.26
C GLU A 75 2.77 12.62 -12.36
N HIS A 76 2.91 11.95 -13.50
CA HIS A 76 3.94 10.93 -13.70
C HIS A 76 5.35 11.47 -13.46
N SER A 77 5.71 12.58 -14.11
CA SER A 77 7.03 13.21 -13.92
C SER A 77 7.27 13.68 -12.48
N GLN A 78 6.22 14.17 -11.79
CA GLN A 78 6.32 14.60 -10.40
C GLN A 78 6.53 13.39 -9.47
N TYR A 79 5.81 12.29 -9.71
CA TYR A 79 5.94 11.06 -8.96
C TYR A 79 7.34 10.44 -9.13
N ILE A 80 7.86 10.35 -10.35
CA ILE A 80 9.20 9.82 -10.61
C ILE A 80 10.27 10.65 -9.89
N ARG A 81 10.15 11.98 -9.86
CA ARG A 81 11.07 12.86 -9.11
C ARG A 81 10.99 12.61 -7.60
N LEU A 82 9.78 12.46 -7.06
CA LEU A 82 9.58 12.14 -5.65
C LEU A 82 10.22 10.79 -5.29
N LYS A 83 9.98 9.77 -6.09
CA LYS A 83 10.56 8.43 -5.92
C LYS A 83 12.08 8.46 -5.95
N ALA A 84 12.67 9.21 -6.91
CA ALA A 84 14.12 9.40 -7.03
C ALA A 84 14.73 10.14 -5.83
N LYS A 85 14.03 11.12 -5.25
CA LYS A 85 14.49 11.85 -4.05
C LYS A 85 14.74 10.91 -2.85
N TYR A 86 13.98 9.85 -2.74
CA TYR A 86 14.02 8.88 -1.64
C TYR A 86 14.59 7.51 -2.03
N ALA A 87 15.31 7.43 -3.17
CA ALA A 87 15.89 6.16 -3.64
C ALA A 87 16.92 5.59 -2.65
N GLU A 88 17.67 6.47 -1.97
CA GLU A 88 18.62 6.09 -0.95
C GLU A 88 18.07 6.32 0.46
N PRO A 89 18.43 5.48 1.44
CA PRO A 89 18.02 5.68 2.81
C PRO A 89 18.50 7.02 3.37
N ILE A 90 17.63 7.70 4.11
CA ILE A 90 17.97 8.93 4.81
C ILE A 90 18.80 8.56 6.03
N ASN A 91 20.09 8.96 6.02
CA ASN A 91 21.01 8.71 7.13
C ASN A 91 21.55 10.03 7.68
N LYS A 92 21.12 10.41 8.89
CA LYS A 92 21.58 11.61 9.62
C LYS A 92 22.15 11.19 10.99
N PRO A 93 23.36 10.61 11.05
CA PRO A 93 23.89 9.98 12.28
C PRO A 93 24.01 10.94 13.46
N LYS A 94 24.33 12.23 13.21
CA LYS A 94 24.37 13.28 14.27
C LYS A 94 23.02 13.50 14.95
N LYS A 95 21.92 13.14 14.29
CA LYS A 95 20.54 13.24 14.84
C LYS A 95 19.98 11.87 15.23
N GLY A 96 20.75 10.79 15.09
CA GLY A 96 20.27 9.43 15.32
C GLY A 96 19.18 8.97 14.34
N ILE A 97 19.07 9.59 13.18
CA ILE A 97 18.01 9.30 12.20
C ILE A 97 18.56 8.36 11.14
N TYR A 98 17.91 7.21 11.00
CA TYR A 98 18.00 6.32 9.85
C TYR A 98 16.59 5.96 9.41
N CYS A 99 16.23 6.26 8.17
CA CYS A 99 14.90 5.99 7.63
C CYS A 99 14.98 5.53 6.18
N LYS A 100 14.33 4.41 5.86
CA LYS A 100 14.13 3.94 4.49
C LYS A 100 12.72 4.29 4.05
N VAL A 101 12.59 4.97 2.91
CA VAL A 101 11.30 5.30 2.28
C VAL A 101 11.15 4.43 1.04
N GLU A 102 10.04 3.73 0.92
CA GLU A 102 9.76 2.84 -0.21
C GLU A 102 8.34 3.10 -0.73
N PHE A 103 8.19 3.02 -2.06
CA PHE A 103 6.93 3.26 -2.75
C PHE A 103 6.40 1.96 -3.33
N PHE A 104 5.12 1.69 -3.10
CA PHE A 104 4.43 0.48 -3.56
C PHE A 104 3.24 0.87 -4.42
N GLU A 105 3.35 0.56 -5.68
CA GLU A 105 2.37 0.92 -6.70
C GLU A 105 1.26 -0.12 -6.82
N THR A 106 0.04 0.33 -7.07
CA THR A 106 -1.07 -0.53 -7.44
C THR A 106 -1.79 0.06 -8.63
N HIS A 107 -1.87 -0.68 -9.71
CA HIS A 107 -2.61 -0.29 -10.88
C HIS A 107 -3.94 -1.08 -10.92
N ARG A 108 -5.07 -0.44 -10.93
CA ARG A 108 -5.36 1.00 -10.97
C ARG A 108 -5.29 1.63 -9.57
N CYS A 109 -5.83 0.96 -8.55
CA CYS A 109 -5.93 1.42 -7.18
C CYS A 109 -5.85 0.24 -6.18
N THR A 110 -5.79 0.54 -4.90
CA THR A 110 -5.64 -0.43 -3.81
C THR A 110 -6.68 -1.56 -3.84
N GLU A 111 -7.89 -1.33 -4.35
CA GLU A 111 -8.93 -2.35 -4.49
C GLU A 111 -8.53 -3.50 -5.45
N GLN A 112 -7.53 -3.29 -6.31
CA GLN A 112 -6.93 -4.39 -7.07
C GLN A 112 -6.33 -5.47 -6.16
N PHE A 113 -5.66 -5.06 -5.09
CA PHE A 113 -5.14 -6.01 -4.10
C PHE A 113 -6.26 -6.70 -3.32
N PHE A 114 -7.39 -6.02 -3.08
CA PHE A 114 -8.56 -6.63 -2.43
C PHE A 114 -9.20 -7.71 -3.31
N LEU A 115 -9.28 -7.49 -4.62
CA LEU A 115 -9.76 -8.51 -5.55
C LEU A 115 -8.85 -9.76 -5.53
N TYR A 116 -7.54 -9.55 -5.37
CA TYR A 116 -6.58 -10.65 -5.27
C TYR A 116 -6.76 -11.55 -4.03
N TYR A 117 -7.47 -11.13 -3.01
CA TYR A 117 -7.87 -12.03 -1.90
C TYR A 117 -8.69 -13.22 -2.37
N PHE A 118 -9.46 -13.06 -3.45
CA PHE A 118 -10.45 -14.01 -3.92
C PHE A 118 -10.04 -14.68 -5.23
N ARG A 119 -9.50 -13.91 -6.15
CA ARG A 119 -9.10 -14.43 -7.47
C ARG A 119 -7.98 -13.60 -8.10
N TYR A 120 -7.20 -14.27 -8.92
CA TYR A 120 -6.27 -13.60 -9.83
C TYR A 120 -7.01 -13.04 -11.05
N THR A 121 -6.54 -11.92 -11.55
CA THR A 121 -6.95 -11.34 -12.84
C THR A 121 -5.81 -10.52 -13.43
N SER A 122 -5.65 -10.62 -14.75
CA SER A 122 -4.80 -9.72 -15.56
C SER A 122 -5.64 -8.80 -16.45
N ARG A 123 -6.98 -8.76 -16.25
CA ARG A 123 -7.89 -7.92 -17.01
C ARG A 123 -7.51 -6.45 -16.85
N PRO A 124 -7.32 -5.68 -17.94
CA PRO A 124 -7.17 -4.23 -17.85
C PRO A 124 -8.50 -3.61 -17.39
N TYR A 125 -8.42 -2.75 -16.37
CA TYR A 125 -9.55 -1.95 -15.89
C TYR A 125 -9.37 -0.51 -16.39
N GLU A 126 -10.35 -0.01 -17.13
CA GLU A 126 -10.35 1.36 -17.65
C GLU A 126 -10.63 2.37 -16.54
N ASP A 127 -11.43 1.97 -15.54
CA ASP A 127 -11.84 2.78 -14.42
C ASP A 127 -11.95 1.96 -13.11
N GLN A 128 -12.08 2.67 -12.00
CA GLN A 128 -12.25 2.06 -10.68
C GLN A 128 -13.60 1.35 -10.55
N GLU A 129 -14.65 1.84 -11.19
CA GLU A 129 -15.99 1.26 -11.08
C GLU A 129 -16.04 -0.17 -11.62
N SER A 130 -15.39 -0.42 -12.75
CA SER A 130 -15.26 -1.75 -13.36
C SER A 130 -14.53 -2.73 -12.41
N LEU A 131 -13.49 -2.28 -11.74
CA LEU A 131 -12.77 -3.07 -10.74
C LEU A 131 -13.66 -3.36 -9.51
N LEU A 132 -14.35 -2.35 -9.00
CA LEU A 132 -15.27 -2.53 -7.87
C LEU A 132 -16.44 -3.46 -8.19
N LYS A 133 -16.94 -3.44 -9.42
CA LYS A 133 -17.95 -4.39 -9.88
C LYS A 133 -17.45 -5.83 -9.83
N ASP A 134 -16.21 -6.08 -10.25
CA ASP A 134 -15.60 -7.41 -10.17
C ASP A 134 -15.32 -7.83 -8.72
N LEU A 135 -14.88 -6.92 -7.85
CA LEU A 135 -14.72 -7.19 -6.42
C LEU A 135 -16.06 -7.54 -5.76
N ASN A 136 -17.13 -6.81 -6.11
CA ASN A 136 -18.47 -7.05 -5.57
C ASN A 136 -19.12 -8.37 -6.04
N GLN A 137 -18.58 -9.03 -7.07
CA GLN A 137 -18.95 -10.41 -7.40
C GLN A 137 -18.37 -11.43 -6.39
N CYS A 138 -17.29 -11.06 -5.71
CA CYS A 138 -16.61 -11.93 -4.74
C CYS A 138 -17.08 -11.65 -3.30
N VAL A 139 -17.26 -10.37 -2.95
CA VAL A 139 -17.61 -9.93 -1.59
C VAL A 139 -18.30 -8.57 -1.65
N GLU A 140 -19.29 -8.32 -0.81
CA GLU A 140 -19.86 -6.97 -0.70
C GLU A 140 -18.77 -5.99 -0.26
N TYR A 141 -18.54 -4.96 -1.06
CA TYR A 141 -17.55 -3.91 -0.77
C TYR A 141 -18.11 -2.54 -1.15
N ARG A 142 -17.93 -1.58 -0.25
CA ARG A 142 -18.28 -0.17 -0.48
C ARG A 142 -17.10 0.70 -0.05
N LYS A 143 -16.66 1.60 -0.91
CA LYS A 143 -15.56 2.55 -0.61
C LYS A 143 -16.08 3.72 0.24
N THR A 144 -16.54 3.41 1.46
CA THR A 144 -17.06 4.41 2.42
C THR A 144 -16.51 4.16 3.83
N ILE A 145 -16.27 5.23 4.57
CA ILE A 145 -15.80 5.14 5.97
C ILE A 145 -16.80 4.35 6.83
N GLU A 146 -18.09 4.55 6.60
CA GLU A 146 -19.14 3.81 7.31
C GLU A 146 -19.01 2.29 7.12
N PHE A 147 -18.77 1.85 5.87
CA PHE A 147 -18.52 0.45 5.57
C PHE A 147 -17.26 -0.07 6.26
N PHE A 148 -16.15 0.70 6.21
CA PHE A 148 -14.88 0.30 6.84
C PHE A 148 -15.00 0.14 8.36
N ILE A 149 -15.80 0.99 9.02
CA ILE A 149 -16.07 0.86 10.45
C ILE A 149 -16.96 -0.36 10.71
N LYS A 150 -18.03 -0.55 9.92
CA LYS A 150 -19.00 -1.63 10.09
C LYS A 150 -18.39 -3.02 9.91
N CYS A 151 -17.45 -3.19 8.97
CA CYS A 151 -16.82 -4.50 8.71
C CYS A 151 -15.81 -4.93 9.80
N LYS A 152 -15.46 -4.05 10.75
CA LYS A 152 -14.55 -4.33 11.88
C LYS A 152 -13.18 -4.86 11.44
N GLY A 153 -12.59 -4.20 10.45
CA GLY A 153 -11.30 -4.52 9.86
C GLY A 153 -11.43 -5.24 8.51
N LEU A 154 -10.94 -4.55 7.46
CA LEU A 154 -11.07 -5.02 6.07
C LEU A 154 -10.40 -6.37 5.84
N HIS A 155 -9.20 -6.58 6.36
CA HIS A 155 -8.51 -7.88 6.23
C HIS A 155 -9.35 -9.03 6.80
N SER A 156 -9.76 -8.93 8.07
CA SER A 156 -10.57 -9.96 8.71
C SER A 156 -11.96 -10.13 8.05
N TYR A 157 -12.50 -9.06 7.50
CA TYR A 157 -13.74 -9.10 6.73
C TYR A 157 -13.58 -9.94 5.46
N PHE A 158 -12.50 -9.71 4.69
CA PHE A 158 -12.24 -10.52 3.49
C PHE A 158 -12.03 -11.99 3.84
N GLU A 159 -11.27 -12.31 4.89
CA GLU A 159 -11.05 -13.70 5.30
C GLU A 159 -12.35 -14.39 5.71
N ARG A 160 -13.23 -13.73 6.48
CA ARG A 160 -14.55 -14.28 6.84
C ARG A 160 -15.44 -14.53 5.63
N ASN A 161 -15.21 -13.86 4.51
CA ASN A 161 -15.98 -14.02 3.27
C ASN A 161 -15.22 -14.88 2.22
N GLY A 162 -14.32 -15.74 2.65
CA GLY A 162 -13.64 -16.71 1.78
C GLY A 162 -12.37 -16.21 1.08
N GLY A 163 -11.94 -14.98 1.35
CA GLY A 163 -10.66 -14.46 0.88
C GLY A 163 -9.49 -14.93 1.73
N SER A 164 -8.27 -14.73 1.24
CA SER A 164 -7.05 -15.05 2.00
C SER A 164 -5.92 -14.08 1.70
N LEU A 165 -5.24 -13.59 2.76
CA LEU A 165 -4.06 -12.73 2.59
C LEU A 165 -2.92 -13.46 1.88
N SER A 166 -2.77 -14.76 2.10
CA SER A 166 -1.75 -15.56 1.40
C SER A 166 -2.04 -15.63 -0.10
N VAL A 167 -3.32 -15.84 -0.47
CA VAL A 167 -3.75 -15.83 -1.88
C VAL A 167 -3.55 -14.44 -2.48
N ALA A 168 -3.93 -13.37 -1.77
CA ALA A 168 -3.72 -12.01 -2.25
C ALA A 168 -2.25 -11.69 -2.50
N THR A 169 -1.37 -12.08 -1.56
CA THR A 169 0.09 -11.89 -1.68
C THR A 169 0.63 -12.64 -2.91
N ASN A 170 0.25 -13.90 -3.10
CA ASN A 170 0.69 -14.71 -4.23
C ASN A 170 0.19 -14.15 -5.57
N ASN A 171 -1.07 -13.73 -5.64
CA ASN A 171 -1.66 -13.14 -6.84
C ASN A 171 -1.00 -11.80 -7.20
N ALA A 172 -0.72 -10.95 -6.20
CA ALA A 172 -0.02 -9.69 -6.40
C ALA A 172 1.41 -9.93 -6.91
N ASN A 173 2.16 -10.84 -6.29
CA ASN A 173 3.52 -11.20 -6.74
C ASN A 173 3.50 -11.86 -8.14
N HIS A 174 2.44 -12.60 -8.47
CA HIS A 174 2.25 -13.13 -9.82
C HIS A 174 2.03 -12.00 -10.83
N SER A 175 1.19 -11.03 -10.52
CA SER A 175 0.95 -9.85 -11.38
C SER A 175 2.23 -9.06 -11.65
N MET A 176 3.11 -8.93 -10.64
CA MET A 176 4.40 -8.26 -10.81
C MET A 176 5.36 -9.03 -11.71
N ARG A 177 5.40 -10.35 -11.60
CA ARG A 177 6.20 -11.20 -12.52
C ARG A 177 5.70 -11.06 -13.97
N GLU A 178 4.39 -11.08 -14.19
CA GLU A 178 3.83 -10.86 -15.52
C GLU A 178 4.14 -9.45 -16.06
N LYS A 179 4.05 -8.40 -15.22
CA LYS A 179 4.46 -7.04 -15.61
C LYS A 179 5.89 -7.03 -16.11
N GLN A 180 6.81 -7.65 -15.37
CA GLN A 180 8.23 -7.70 -15.72
C GLN A 180 8.52 -8.51 -16.99
N THR A 181 7.82 -9.62 -17.21
CA THR A 181 8.09 -10.53 -18.33
C THR A 181 7.37 -10.15 -19.62
N SER A 182 6.14 -9.62 -19.53
CA SER A 182 5.32 -9.26 -20.69
C SER A 182 5.41 -7.78 -21.07
N GLY A 183 6.05 -6.95 -20.23
CA GLY A 183 6.13 -5.51 -20.44
C GLY A 183 4.79 -4.78 -20.29
N ARG A 184 3.73 -5.46 -19.81
CA ARG A 184 2.44 -4.83 -19.58
C ARG A 184 2.50 -3.87 -18.39
N ASP A 185 1.83 -2.75 -18.50
CA ASP A 185 1.83 -1.70 -17.47
C ASP A 185 0.40 -1.44 -16.93
N TYR A 186 -0.34 -2.51 -16.72
CA TYR A 186 -1.71 -2.48 -16.19
C TYR A 186 -1.99 -3.70 -15.32
N THR A 187 -2.93 -3.58 -14.40
CA THR A 187 -3.42 -4.64 -13.50
C THR A 187 -2.28 -5.37 -12.78
N TYR A 188 -1.67 -4.67 -11.84
CA TYR A 188 -0.64 -5.21 -10.95
C TYR A 188 -0.78 -4.60 -9.54
N SER A 189 -0.12 -5.21 -8.56
CA SER A 189 0.01 -4.63 -7.22
C SER A 189 1.32 -5.03 -6.57
N GLU A 190 2.08 -4.04 -6.09
CA GLU A 190 3.29 -4.26 -5.29
C GLU A 190 2.97 -4.53 -3.81
N LEU A 191 1.68 -4.50 -3.41
CA LEU A 191 1.30 -4.75 -2.00
C LEU A 191 1.64 -6.18 -1.55
N GLY A 192 1.76 -7.15 -2.47
CA GLY A 192 2.29 -8.48 -2.14
C GLY A 192 3.71 -8.40 -1.58
N THR A 193 4.59 -7.66 -2.24
CA THR A 193 5.97 -7.40 -1.80
C THR A 193 5.99 -6.66 -0.46
N LEU A 194 5.14 -5.65 -0.26
CA LEU A 194 5.03 -4.95 1.03
C LEU A 194 4.65 -5.92 2.16
N ILE A 195 3.66 -6.78 1.97
CA ILE A 195 3.26 -7.78 2.97
C ILE A 195 4.43 -8.70 3.33
N GLU A 196 5.24 -9.12 2.36
CA GLU A 196 6.43 -9.93 2.61
C GLU A 196 7.50 -9.18 3.40
N ILE A 197 7.76 -7.90 3.07
CA ILE A 197 8.66 -7.04 3.85
C ILE A 197 8.18 -6.91 5.30
N LEU A 198 6.89 -6.62 5.52
CA LEU A 198 6.31 -6.52 6.86
C LEU A 198 6.46 -7.83 7.66
N LYS A 199 6.38 -8.99 7.00
CA LYS A 199 6.66 -10.30 7.62
C LYS A 199 8.13 -10.47 8.01
N GLN A 200 9.07 -9.93 7.25
CA GLN A 200 10.51 -10.02 7.52
C GLN A 200 10.96 -9.08 8.63
N LEU A 201 10.34 -7.91 8.76
CA LEU A 201 10.64 -6.90 9.79
C LEU A 201 10.13 -7.28 11.19
N ARG A 202 9.55 -8.45 11.37
CA ARG A 202 9.02 -8.96 12.65
C ARG A 202 10.10 -9.16 13.71
#